data_86e83fe7a6557dfc02947f54384672da
#
_entry.id   86e83fe7a6557dfc02947f54384672da
#
_cell.length_a   1.000
_cell.length_b   1.000
_cell.length_c   1.000
_cell.angle_alpha   90.00
_cell.angle_beta   90.00
_cell.angle_gamma   90.00
#
_symmetry.space_group_name_H-M   'P 1'
#
loop_
_entity.id
_entity.type
_entity.pdbx_description
1 polymer ?
#
loop_
_entity_poly.entity_id
_entity_poly.type
_entity_poly.pdbx_seq_one_letter_code
_entity_poly.pdbx_strand_id
1 'polypeptide(L)'
;MNLTIVGTGYVGLVTGACFAEFGYSVTCIDKDIKRLEMLKSGKCPFFEPGMDDLLDKHINKTKLISFESNIKDNLDNTDIIFITVGTPTRRLEDEADLSFVWQ
;
A
#
# COMPACT_ATOMS: atom_id res chain seq x y z
N MET A 1 8.01 2.04 -14.80
CA MET A 1 6.57 2.15 -14.52
C MET A 1 6.36 2.51 -13.07
N ASN A 2 5.52 3.47 -12.83
CA ASN A 2 5.21 3.96 -11.49
C ASN A 2 3.82 3.49 -11.08
N LEU A 3 3.75 2.78 -9.97
CA LEU A 3 2.50 2.23 -9.45
C LEU A 3 2.14 2.94 -8.15
N THR A 4 0.85 3.19 -7.96
CA THR A 4 0.33 3.71 -6.70
C THR A 4 -0.65 2.71 -6.13
N ILE A 5 -0.47 2.33 -4.87
CA ILE A 5 -1.34 1.39 -4.18
C ILE A 5 -2.02 2.13 -3.04
N VAL A 6 -3.35 2.18 -3.10
CA VAL A 6 -4.15 2.83 -2.07
C VAL A 6 -4.56 1.78 -1.05
N GLY A 7 -4.11 1.94 0.17
CA GLY A 7 -4.32 0.98 1.24
C GLY A 7 -3.06 0.18 1.54
N THR A 8 -2.66 0.16 2.82
CA THR A 8 -1.47 -0.56 3.27
C THR A 8 -1.80 -1.73 4.19
N GLY A 9 -2.95 -2.36 3.95
CA GLY A 9 -3.27 -3.62 4.58
C GLY A 9 -2.47 -4.75 3.96
N TYR A 10 -2.84 -5.99 4.30
CA TYR A 10 -2.08 -7.16 3.82
C TYR A 10 -1.96 -7.19 2.31
N VAL A 11 -3.09 -7.05 1.60
CA VAL A 11 -3.09 -7.15 0.14
C VAL A 11 -2.25 -6.04 -0.49
N GLY A 12 -2.42 -4.82 -0.01
CA GLY A 12 -1.68 -3.68 -0.56
C GLY A 12 -0.18 -3.80 -0.37
N LEU A 13 0.26 -4.18 0.82
CA LEU A 13 1.69 -4.31 1.11
C LEU A 13 2.32 -5.46 0.34
N VAL A 14 1.66 -6.61 0.30
CA VAL A 14 2.19 -7.77 -0.44
C VAL A 14 2.27 -7.44 -1.93
N THR A 15 1.23 -6.83 -2.47
CA THR A 15 1.21 -6.41 -3.87
C THR A 15 2.34 -5.44 -4.17
N GLY A 16 2.50 -4.42 -3.32
CA GLY A 16 3.56 -3.42 -3.50
C GLY A 16 4.95 -4.03 -3.43
N ALA A 17 5.18 -4.90 -2.45
CA ALA A 17 6.47 -5.56 -2.31
C ALA A 17 6.79 -6.43 -3.53
N CYS A 18 5.79 -7.14 -4.05
CA CYS A 18 5.98 -7.98 -5.23
C CYS A 18 6.34 -7.15 -6.47
N PHE A 19 5.65 -6.03 -6.69
CA PHE A 19 5.97 -5.17 -7.83
C PHE A 19 7.35 -4.53 -7.68
N ALA A 20 7.74 -4.16 -6.46
CA ALA A 20 9.08 -3.63 -6.22
C ALA A 20 10.15 -4.70 -6.51
N GLU A 21 9.86 -5.97 -6.20
CA GLU A 21 10.78 -7.06 -6.54
C GLU A 21 10.96 -7.20 -8.05
N PHE A 22 9.94 -6.84 -8.83
CA PHE A 22 10.05 -6.82 -10.30
C PHE A 22 10.76 -5.56 -10.82
N GLY A 23 11.12 -4.63 -9.95
CA GLY A 23 11.84 -3.43 -10.36
C GLY A 23 10.96 -2.20 -10.61
N TYR A 24 9.66 -2.27 -10.30
CA TYR A 24 8.77 -1.14 -10.48
C TYR A 24 8.82 -0.19 -9.27
N SER A 25 8.64 1.10 -9.53
CA SER A 25 8.54 2.10 -8.48
C SER A 25 7.11 2.07 -7.91
N VAL A 26 6.99 1.95 -6.60
CA VAL A 26 5.70 1.79 -5.92
C VAL A 26 5.53 2.85 -4.85
N THR A 27 4.40 3.55 -4.88
CA THR A 27 3.99 4.48 -3.83
C THR A 27 2.77 3.91 -3.14
N CYS A 28 2.85 3.71 -1.83
CA CYS A 28 1.75 3.19 -1.04
C CYS A 28 1.09 4.34 -0.27
N ILE A 29 -0.21 4.46 -0.39
CA ILE A 29 -1.00 5.54 0.21
C ILE A 29 -1.88 4.98 1.31
N ASP A 30 -1.87 5.62 2.47
CA ASP A 30 -2.76 5.26 3.56
C ASP A 30 -3.06 6.50 4.42
N LYS A 31 -4.24 6.53 5.01
CA LYS A 31 -4.64 7.60 5.91
C LYS A 31 -4.15 7.38 7.33
N ASP A 32 -3.78 6.17 7.68
CA ASP A 32 -3.34 5.82 9.02
C ASP A 32 -1.88 6.23 9.21
N ILE A 33 -1.68 7.37 9.85
CA ILE A 33 -0.34 7.95 10.03
C ILE A 33 0.56 7.04 10.88
N LYS A 34 0.01 6.41 11.90
CA LYS A 34 0.79 5.51 12.76
C LYS A 34 1.30 4.30 11.97
N ARG A 35 0.43 3.76 11.12
CA ARG A 35 0.82 2.65 10.26
C ARG A 35 1.91 3.07 9.26
N LEU A 36 1.76 4.25 8.68
CA LEU A 36 2.77 4.77 7.76
C LEU A 36 4.12 4.97 8.44
N GLU A 37 4.14 5.45 9.67
CA GLU A 37 5.38 5.62 10.42
C GLU A 37 6.05 4.28 10.67
N MET A 38 5.28 3.26 11.03
CA MET A 38 5.79 1.91 11.23
C MET A 38 6.38 1.36 9.94
N LEU A 39 5.67 1.52 8.83
CA LEU A 39 6.12 1.03 7.53
C LEU A 39 7.37 1.76 7.05
N LYS A 40 7.45 3.06 7.25
CA LYS A 40 8.64 3.84 6.88
C LYS A 40 9.87 3.40 7.66
N SER A 41 9.70 2.86 8.86
CA SER A 41 10.80 2.32 9.65
C SER A 41 11.20 0.91 9.24
N GLY A 42 10.51 0.32 8.24
CA GLY A 42 10.79 -1.02 7.76
C GLY A 42 10.09 -2.13 8.52
N LYS A 43 9.08 -1.80 9.33
CA LYS A 43 8.35 -2.79 10.12
C LYS A 43 6.97 -3.04 9.52
N CYS A 44 6.64 -4.31 9.34
CA CYS A 44 5.32 -4.71 8.86
C CYS A 44 4.33 -4.76 10.04
N PRO A 45 3.12 -4.17 9.90
CA PRO A 45 2.14 -4.16 10.99
C PRO A 45 1.43 -5.49 11.20
N PHE A 46 1.70 -6.49 10.38
CA PHE A 46 1.15 -7.83 10.55
C PHE A 46 2.27 -8.85 10.38
N PHE A 47 2.01 -10.09 10.84
CA PHE A 47 3.01 -11.14 10.74
C PHE A 47 3.01 -11.75 9.35
N GLU A 48 4.11 -11.55 8.63
CA GLU A 48 4.34 -12.15 7.33
C GLU A 48 5.82 -12.44 7.19
N PRO A 49 6.24 -13.72 7.19
CA PRO A 49 7.65 -14.05 7.12
C PRO A 49 8.34 -13.44 5.90
N GLY A 50 9.46 -12.79 6.13
CA GLY A 50 10.22 -12.16 5.06
C GLY A 50 9.77 -10.77 4.65
N MET A 51 8.60 -10.30 5.12
CA MET A 51 8.10 -8.99 4.71
C MET A 51 8.96 -7.85 5.24
N ASP A 52 9.44 -7.95 6.48
CA ASP A 52 10.30 -6.91 7.05
C ASP A 52 11.58 -6.75 6.24
N ASP A 53 12.16 -7.85 5.77
CA ASP A 53 13.36 -7.81 4.96
C ASP A 53 13.09 -7.19 3.58
N LEU A 54 11.94 -7.50 2.97
CA LEU A 54 11.55 -6.90 1.70
C LEU A 54 11.30 -5.41 1.83
N LEU A 55 10.64 -4.99 2.90
CA LEU A 55 10.40 -3.57 3.14
C LEU A 55 11.71 -2.83 3.35
N ASP A 56 12.60 -3.37 4.16
CA ASP A 56 13.91 -2.74 4.38
C ASP A 56 14.68 -2.61 3.06
N LYS A 57 14.69 -3.66 2.27
CA LYS A 57 15.38 -3.66 0.98
C LYS A 57 14.86 -2.55 0.06
N HIS A 58 13.53 -2.47 -0.10
CA HIS A 58 12.94 -1.55 -1.08
C HIS A 58 12.73 -0.14 -0.57
N ILE A 59 12.76 0.07 0.74
CA ILE A 59 12.72 1.42 1.29
C ILE A 59 14.13 2.02 1.32
N ASN A 60 15.11 1.27 1.77
CA ASN A 60 16.44 1.78 2.09
C ASN A 60 17.51 1.50 1.04
N LYS A 61 17.42 0.35 0.35
CA LYS A 61 18.45 -0.04 -0.62
C LYS A 61 18.08 0.32 -2.05
N THR A 62 16.96 -0.20 -2.55
CA THR A 62 16.52 0.08 -3.91
C THR A 62 15.73 1.37 -4.02
N LYS A 63 15.11 1.78 -2.92
CA LYS A 63 14.24 2.96 -2.85
C LYS A 63 13.08 2.90 -3.84
N LEU A 64 12.59 1.70 -4.12
CA LEU A 64 11.46 1.49 -5.01
C LEU A 64 10.12 1.64 -4.33
N ILE A 65 10.06 1.52 -2.98
CA ILE A 65 8.82 1.69 -2.24
C ILE A 65 8.87 2.98 -1.42
N SER A 66 7.81 3.77 -1.52
CA SER A 66 7.63 4.95 -0.67
C SER A 66 6.21 4.93 -0.11
N PHE A 67 6.01 5.64 1.00
CA PHE A 67 4.73 5.70 1.71
C PHE A 67 4.29 7.15 1.83
N GLU A 68 3.06 7.44 1.45
CA GLU A 68 2.50 8.78 1.49
C GLU A 68 1.09 8.75 2.06
N SER A 69 0.63 9.89 2.58
CA SER A 69 -0.72 10.00 3.12
C SER A 69 -1.71 10.64 2.15
N ASN A 70 -1.23 11.27 1.09
CA ASN A 70 -2.07 12.02 0.17
C ASN A 70 -1.89 11.51 -1.27
N ILE A 71 -2.96 10.96 -1.83
CA ILE A 71 -2.92 10.43 -3.19
C ILE A 71 -2.78 11.54 -4.23
N LYS A 72 -3.32 12.73 -3.97
CA LYS A 72 -3.31 13.83 -4.95
C LYS A 72 -1.90 14.26 -5.33
N ASP A 73 -0.98 14.21 -4.37
CA ASP A 73 0.39 14.63 -4.61
C ASP A 73 1.16 13.65 -5.49
N ASN A 74 0.62 12.46 -5.70
CA ASN A 74 1.33 11.38 -6.39
C ASN A 74 0.67 10.92 -7.69
N LEU A 75 -0.48 11.49 -8.05
CA LEU A 75 -1.23 11.04 -9.23
C LEU A 75 -0.54 11.38 -10.55
N ASP A 76 0.15 12.50 -10.63
CA ASP A 76 0.71 12.98 -11.90
C ASP A 76 1.76 12.04 -12.48
N ASN A 77 2.46 11.30 -11.63
CA ASN A 77 3.53 10.41 -12.05
C ASN A 77 3.14 8.94 -12.00
N THR A 78 1.86 8.66 -11.79
CA THR A 78 1.36 7.29 -11.63
C THR A 78 0.86 6.73 -12.95
N ASP A 79 1.35 5.56 -13.33
CA ASP A 79 0.88 4.84 -14.51
C ASP A 79 -0.32 3.95 -14.21
N ILE A 80 -0.31 3.27 -13.05
CA ILE A 80 -1.38 2.35 -12.65
C ILE A 80 -1.70 2.58 -11.18
N ILE A 81 -2.98 2.58 -10.84
CA ILE A 81 -3.46 2.69 -9.47
C ILE A 81 -4.16 1.41 -9.07
N PHE A 82 -3.72 0.81 -7.96
CA PHE A 82 -4.40 -0.33 -7.35
C PHE A 82 -5.11 0.15 -6.09
N ILE A 83 -6.40 -0.16 -5.99
CA ILE A 83 -7.18 0.19 -4.81
C ILE A 83 -7.39 -1.09 -4.01
N THR A 84 -6.74 -1.16 -2.85
CA THR A 84 -6.73 -2.35 -2.01
C THR A 84 -7.36 -2.10 -0.65
N VAL A 85 -8.08 -0.98 -0.49
CA VAL A 85 -8.81 -0.72 0.75
C VAL A 85 -9.91 -1.76 0.93
N GLY A 86 -10.13 -2.19 2.15
CA GLY A 86 -11.16 -3.18 2.42
C GLY A 86 -12.54 -2.69 2.05
N THR A 87 -13.40 -3.60 1.65
CA THR A 87 -14.80 -3.31 1.36
C THR A 87 -15.64 -4.01 2.43
N PRO A 88 -16.06 -3.29 3.50
CA PRO A 88 -16.83 -3.92 4.57
C PRO A 88 -18.11 -4.57 4.02
N THR A 89 -18.39 -5.78 4.47
CA THR A 89 -19.61 -6.48 4.10
C THR A 89 -20.73 -6.01 5.01
N ARG A 90 -21.85 -5.63 4.43
CA ARG A 90 -23.02 -5.25 5.20
C ARG A 90 -23.59 -6.46 5.89
N ARG A 91 -23.84 -6.30 7.17
CA ARG A 91 -24.23 -7.39 8.03
C ARG A 91 -25.54 -8.09 7.62
N LEU A 92 -26.51 -7.34 7.14
CA LEU A 92 -27.83 -7.85 6.78
C LEU A 92 -28.01 -8.15 5.30
N GLU A 93 -27.20 -7.55 4.47
CA GLU A 93 -27.35 -7.64 3.03
C GLU A 93 -26.31 -8.52 2.35
N ASP A 94 -25.28 -8.88 3.11
CA ASP A 94 -24.20 -9.71 2.59
C ASP A 94 -23.58 -9.14 1.30
N GLU A 95 -23.55 -7.82 1.20
CA GLU A 95 -22.95 -7.11 0.08
C GLU A 95 -21.77 -6.27 0.56
N ALA A 96 -20.77 -6.14 -0.28
CA ALA A 96 -19.64 -5.28 0.01
C ALA A 96 -20.09 -3.82 -0.02
N ASP A 97 -19.69 -3.06 0.99
CA ASP A 97 -19.95 -1.63 1.03
C ASP A 97 -18.84 -0.90 0.29
N LEU A 98 -19.16 -0.37 -0.88
CA LEU A 98 -18.19 0.32 -1.73
C LEU A 98 -18.15 1.82 -1.50
N SER A 99 -18.93 2.34 -0.54
CA SER A 99 -19.03 3.78 -0.36
C SER A 99 -17.69 4.45 -0.05
N PHE A 100 -16.82 3.82 0.72
CA PHE A 100 -15.55 4.45 1.05
C PHE A 100 -14.49 4.33 -0.05
N VAL A 101 -14.74 3.52 -1.07
CA VAL A 101 -13.88 3.45 -2.24
C VAL A 101 -14.00 4.73 -3.07
N TRP A 102 -15.18 5.35 -3.04
CA TRP A 102 -15.49 6.53 -3.84
C TRP A 102 -15.28 7.85 -3.09
N GLN A 103 -14.80 7.82 -1.87
CA GLN A 103 -14.56 9.03 -1.10
C GLN A 103 -13.28 9.75 -1.45
#